data_525ad087877ac1e626e1055af3ae7634
#
_entry.id   525ad087877ac1e626e1055af3ae7634
#
_cell.length_a   1.000
_cell.length_b   1.000
_cell.length_c   1.000
_cell.angle_alpha   90.00
_cell.angle_beta   90.00
_cell.angle_gamma   90.00
#
_symmetry.space_group_name_H-M   'P 1'
#
loop_
_entity.id
_entity.type
_entity.pdbx_description
1 polymer ?
#
loop_
_entity_poly.entity_id
_entity_poly.type
_entity_poly.pdbx_seq_one_letter_code
_entity_poly.pdbx_strand_id
1 'polypeptide(L)'
;MTSNANIILIGGSLGLLLLVAFGFVLSDVELEYSEPVAEVEPVAEVEQVDFEPRELVELNCNPEIDKNNDDIPDNLDVEGSVDWSNCELFGLDLSNLELSGANLSGSHLYAADISNTDLSYADLSHAQIYKANVTNTNFTHADLSYANLCGVRSSLILPNGDTATFDFTGANLSYADLDHSFLMNADLTDASVMYTNFNDANLIRVNLSGKDLTGTILTEADLSDTNLTGTILTDANLSNANLTGVDLSNKDLTGAILTGANLSNAKLLDVNLTDVNLQNADLRYAILVDANLSNAILLDSDLTNAVLTGAILTGANLENAILTNAILNCIGHSICI
;
A
#
# COMPACT_ATOMS: atom_id res chain seq x y z
N MET A 1 36.33 7.11 28.62
CA MET A 1 34.91 7.01 28.34
C MET A 1 34.71 5.79 27.43
N THR A 2 34.40 4.65 28.04
CA THR A 2 34.27 3.35 27.36
C THR A 2 32.82 3.17 26.96
N SER A 3 32.58 3.09 25.66
CA SER A 3 31.26 2.75 25.08
C SER A 3 31.21 1.21 24.88
N ASN A 4 30.37 0.54 25.64
CA ASN A 4 30.10 -0.88 25.47
C ASN A 4 29.16 -1.09 24.29
N ALA A 5 29.64 -1.76 23.26
CA ALA A 5 28.79 -2.25 22.19
C ALA A 5 28.41 -3.71 22.49
N ASN A 6 27.13 -3.99 22.71
CA ASN A 6 26.61 -5.35 22.85
C ASN A 6 26.40 -5.94 21.43
N ILE A 7 27.13 -7.01 21.13
CA ILE A 7 26.94 -7.80 19.93
C ILE A 7 26.06 -9.00 20.28
N ILE A 8 24.86 -9.08 19.72
CA ILE A 8 23.97 -10.26 19.80
C ILE A 8 24.28 -11.14 18.59
N LEU A 9 24.82 -12.34 18.86
CA LEU A 9 25.01 -13.38 17.84
C LEU A 9 23.80 -14.31 17.83
N ILE A 10 23.01 -14.28 16.76
CA ILE A 10 21.97 -15.28 16.49
C ILE A 10 22.62 -16.40 15.70
N GLY A 11 22.62 -17.62 16.25
CA GLY A 11 23.30 -18.77 15.69
C GLY A 11 22.60 -19.34 14.46
N GLY A 12 23.41 -19.67 13.46
CA GLY A 12 23.02 -20.45 12.29
C GLY A 12 24.24 -20.59 11.37
N SER A 13 24.79 -21.80 11.32
CA SER A 13 25.79 -22.41 10.44
C SER A 13 26.71 -21.52 9.58
N LEU A 14 28.02 -21.66 9.88
CA LEU A 14 29.21 -21.37 9.07
C LEU A 14 29.09 -20.35 7.93
N GLY A 15 29.50 -19.14 8.24
CA GLY A 15 29.89 -18.13 7.26
C GLY A 15 30.73 -17.07 7.95
N LEU A 16 32.04 -17.11 7.74
CA LEU A 16 33.00 -16.16 8.31
C LEU A 16 32.76 -14.78 7.68
N LEU A 17 32.07 -13.88 8.39
CA LEU A 17 31.92 -12.49 7.97
C LEU A 17 33.11 -11.68 8.52
N LEU A 18 34.02 -11.29 7.67
CA LEU A 18 35.12 -10.38 8.01
C LEU A 18 34.57 -8.94 7.99
N LEU A 19 34.32 -8.37 9.17
CA LEU A 19 34.06 -6.94 9.32
C LEU A 19 35.40 -6.22 9.52
N VAL A 20 35.85 -5.51 8.50
CA VAL A 20 36.96 -4.57 8.61
C VAL A 20 36.40 -3.23 9.08
N ALA A 21 36.47 -2.96 10.37
CA ALA A 21 36.29 -1.62 10.91
C ALA A 21 37.66 -0.96 11.08
N PHE A 22 37.74 0.28 10.68
CA PHE A 22 38.94 1.11 10.66
C PHE A 22 39.71 1.11 12.00
N GLY A 23 40.94 0.64 11.98
CA GLY A 23 42.04 1.21 12.75
C GLY A 23 42.13 0.89 14.23
N PHE A 24 41.62 -0.23 14.78
CA PHE A 24 41.95 -0.67 16.15
C PHE A 24 42.28 -2.15 16.15
N VAL A 25 43.52 -2.45 16.57
CA VAL A 25 43.99 -3.80 16.90
C VAL A 25 43.41 -4.13 18.29
N LEU A 26 42.51 -5.11 18.35
CA LEU A 26 42.05 -5.69 19.60
C LEU A 26 43.00 -6.82 19.99
N SER A 27 43.90 -6.57 20.94
CA SER A 27 44.57 -7.60 21.75
C SER A 27 43.73 -7.78 23.01
N ASP A 28 43.47 -9.04 23.33
CA ASP A 28 42.86 -9.51 24.58
C ASP A 28 41.34 -9.34 24.71
N VAL A 29 40.58 -10.25 24.08
CA VAL A 29 39.22 -10.61 24.50
C VAL A 29 39.26 -12.04 25.05
N GLU A 30 39.19 -12.17 26.38
CA GLU A 30 38.86 -13.45 27.04
C GLU A 30 37.38 -13.77 26.79
N LEU A 31 37.13 -14.94 26.16
CA LEU A 31 35.78 -15.49 25.97
C LEU A 31 35.40 -16.26 27.22
N GLU A 32 34.52 -15.71 28.06
CA GLU A 32 33.80 -16.50 29.09
C GLU A 32 32.81 -17.43 28.39
N TYR A 33 33.06 -18.72 28.52
CA TYR A 33 32.17 -19.78 28.09
C TYR A 33 31.06 -19.95 29.13
N SER A 34 29.83 -19.57 28.84
CA SER A 34 28.67 -19.95 29.64
C SER A 34 28.22 -21.37 29.29
N GLU A 35 27.83 -22.14 30.29
CA GLU A 35 27.47 -23.56 30.25
C GLU A 35 26.41 -23.86 29.14
N PRO A 36 26.40 -25.11 28.59
CA PRO A 36 25.49 -25.49 27.52
C PRO A 36 24.05 -25.47 28.00
N VAL A 37 23.22 -24.74 27.25
CA VAL A 37 21.77 -24.78 27.36
C VAL A 37 21.28 -26.20 27.03
N ALA A 38 20.39 -26.70 27.89
CA ALA A 38 19.78 -28.04 27.78
C ALA A 38 19.42 -28.45 26.36
N GLU A 39 19.67 -29.73 26.05
CA GLU A 39 19.28 -30.41 24.83
C GLU A 39 17.82 -30.04 24.48
N VAL A 40 17.65 -29.36 23.35
CA VAL A 40 16.34 -29.18 22.72
C VAL A 40 16.02 -30.53 22.09
N GLU A 41 14.94 -31.17 22.55
CA GLU A 41 14.41 -32.37 21.90
C GLU A 41 14.25 -32.14 20.40
N PRO A 42 14.55 -33.15 19.57
CA PRO A 42 14.39 -33.00 18.13
C PRO A 42 12.94 -32.67 17.81
N VAL A 43 12.73 -31.54 17.13
CA VAL A 43 11.46 -31.16 16.54
C VAL A 43 11.01 -32.35 15.69
N ALA A 44 9.81 -32.87 15.98
CA ALA A 44 9.19 -33.95 15.22
C ALA A 44 9.38 -33.70 13.72
N GLU A 45 9.80 -34.75 13.01
CA GLU A 45 9.88 -34.76 11.55
C GLU A 45 8.60 -34.12 11.00
N VAL A 46 8.78 -33.00 10.27
CA VAL A 46 7.70 -32.43 9.47
C VAL A 46 7.34 -33.54 8.48
N GLU A 47 6.15 -34.13 8.66
CA GLU A 47 5.59 -35.05 7.67
C GLU A 47 5.73 -34.36 6.31
N GLN A 48 6.50 -34.97 5.43
CA GLN A 48 6.49 -34.63 4.02
C GLN A 48 5.03 -34.81 3.57
N VAL A 49 4.32 -33.71 3.40
CA VAL A 49 3.05 -33.75 2.69
C VAL A 49 3.43 -34.07 1.25
N ASP A 50 3.27 -35.34 0.88
CA ASP A 50 3.30 -35.76 -0.51
C ASP A 50 2.15 -35.00 -1.20
N PHE A 51 2.51 -33.94 -1.89
CA PHE A 51 1.63 -33.35 -2.88
C PHE A 51 1.49 -34.38 -3.99
N GLU A 52 0.43 -35.20 -3.93
CA GLU A 52 0.00 -35.89 -5.14
C GLU A 52 -0.17 -34.81 -6.23
N PRO A 53 0.48 -34.98 -7.39
CA PRO A 53 0.27 -34.05 -8.49
C PRO A 53 -1.25 -34.12 -8.81
N ARG A 54 -1.98 -33.02 -8.54
CA ARG A 54 -3.33 -32.86 -9.06
C ARG A 54 -3.23 -33.19 -10.54
N GLU A 55 -4.12 -34.08 -11.01
CA GLU A 55 -4.29 -34.30 -12.45
C GLU A 55 -4.31 -32.92 -13.11
N LEU A 56 -3.28 -32.67 -13.89
CA LEU A 56 -3.20 -31.50 -14.76
C LEU A 56 -4.41 -31.63 -15.69
N VAL A 57 -5.51 -30.95 -15.36
CA VAL A 57 -6.46 -30.57 -16.38
C VAL A 57 -5.60 -29.94 -17.46
N GLU A 58 -5.67 -30.44 -18.69
CA GLU A 58 -4.96 -29.89 -19.84
C GLU A 58 -5.39 -28.43 -20.05
N LEU A 59 -4.90 -27.56 -19.18
CA LEU A 59 -4.93 -26.13 -19.35
C LEU A 59 -3.81 -25.81 -20.34
N ASN A 60 -4.07 -24.95 -21.30
CA ASN A 60 -3.11 -24.44 -22.31
C ASN A 60 -1.91 -23.69 -21.70
N CYS A 61 -1.61 -23.91 -20.44
CA CYS A 61 -0.54 -23.28 -19.67
C CYS A 61 0.78 -24.08 -19.72
N ASN A 62 1.03 -24.88 -20.74
CA ASN A 62 2.26 -25.64 -20.80
C ASN A 62 3.41 -24.71 -21.27
N PRO A 63 4.31 -24.28 -20.37
CA PRO A 63 5.50 -23.51 -20.75
C PRO A 63 6.47 -24.32 -21.63
N GLU A 64 6.24 -25.65 -21.83
CA GLU A 64 7.07 -26.49 -22.68
C GLU A 64 6.71 -26.40 -24.17
N ILE A 65 5.72 -25.60 -24.57
CA ILE A 65 5.40 -25.38 -25.98
C ILE A 65 6.05 -24.08 -26.47
N ASP A 66 7.31 -23.94 -26.25
CA ASP A 66 8.18 -23.03 -27.00
C ASP A 66 8.78 -23.80 -28.20
N LYS A 67 8.06 -23.75 -29.32
CA LYS A 67 8.50 -24.44 -30.56
C LYS A 67 9.56 -23.69 -31.30
N ASN A 68 9.75 -22.42 -30.99
CA ASN A 68 10.68 -21.53 -31.68
C ASN A 68 11.94 -21.24 -30.86
N ASN A 69 11.97 -21.70 -29.58
CA ASN A 69 13.11 -21.57 -28.66
C ASN A 69 13.43 -20.11 -28.29
N ASP A 70 12.38 -19.26 -28.16
CA ASP A 70 12.52 -17.87 -27.72
C ASP A 70 12.16 -17.67 -26.24
N ASP A 71 12.01 -18.78 -25.50
CA ASP A 71 11.59 -18.84 -24.09
C ASP A 71 10.17 -18.30 -23.82
N ILE A 72 9.35 -18.13 -24.87
CA ILE A 72 7.96 -17.68 -24.77
C ILE A 72 7.03 -18.84 -25.14
N PRO A 73 6.02 -19.18 -24.31
CA PRO A 73 5.03 -20.19 -24.70
C PRO A 73 4.29 -19.81 -25.97
N ASP A 74 4.33 -20.66 -26.99
CA ASP A 74 3.64 -20.48 -28.28
C ASP A 74 2.08 -20.56 -28.18
N ASN A 75 1.51 -20.37 -27.01
CA ASN A 75 0.05 -20.47 -26.75
C ASN A 75 -0.69 -19.22 -27.20
N LEU A 76 -0.37 -18.73 -28.39
CA LEU A 76 -1.20 -17.76 -29.07
C LEU A 76 -2.45 -18.48 -29.58
N ASP A 77 -3.63 -17.98 -29.22
CA ASP A 77 -4.85 -18.47 -29.86
C ASP A 77 -4.84 -18.11 -31.36
N VAL A 78 -5.80 -18.64 -32.12
CA VAL A 78 -5.87 -18.46 -33.58
C VAL A 78 -6.11 -17.00 -33.98
N GLU A 79 -6.40 -16.10 -33.03
CA GLU A 79 -6.67 -14.68 -33.22
C GLU A 79 -5.52 -13.77 -32.71
N GLY A 80 -4.46 -14.36 -32.14
CA GLY A 80 -3.24 -13.64 -31.71
C GLY A 80 -3.30 -13.07 -30.30
N SER A 81 -4.28 -13.44 -29.46
CA SER A 81 -4.32 -13.14 -28.04
C SER A 81 -3.85 -14.34 -27.22
N VAL A 82 -3.10 -14.06 -26.17
CA VAL A 82 -2.63 -15.08 -25.22
C VAL A 82 -3.75 -15.41 -24.23
N ASP A 83 -4.09 -16.68 -24.06
CA ASP A 83 -4.99 -17.16 -23.00
C ASP A 83 -4.21 -17.97 -21.97
N TRP A 84 -3.88 -17.33 -20.87
CA TRP A 84 -3.23 -17.93 -19.69
C TRP A 84 -4.15 -17.87 -18.46
N SER A 85 -5.46 -17.87 -18.67
CA SER A 85 -6.41 -17.85 -17.58
C SER A 85 -6.22 -19.04 -16.64
N ASN A 86 -6.22 -18.80 -15.32
CA ASN A 86 -5.99 -19.76 -14.26
C ASN A 86 -4.64 -20.53 -14.36
N CYS A 87 -3.67 -20.02 -15.08
CA CYS A 87 -2.36 -20.65 -15.26
C CYS A 87 -1.43 -20.44 -14.06
N GLU A 88 -0.59 -21.44 -13.79
CA GLU A 88 0.48 -21.41 -12.80
C GLU A 88 1.73 -20.80 -13.43
N LEU A 89 1.89 -19.48 -13.31
CA LEU A 89 2.97 -18.70 -13.91
C LEU A 89 3.95 -18.19 -12.84
N PHE A 90 3.96 -18.82 -11.66
CA PHE A 90 4.74 -18.34 -10.53
C PHE A 90 6.26 -18.41 -10.81
N GLY A 91 6.97 -17.33 -10.49
CA GLY A 91 8.43 -17.25 -10.61
C GLY A 91 8.96 -17.28 -12.03
N LEU A 92 8.10 -17.21 -13.05
CA LEU A 92 8.54 -17.15 -14.45
C LEU A 92 9.08 -15.77 -14.80
N ASP A 93 10.04 -15.75 -15.74
CA ASP A 93 10.46 -14.53 -16.41
C ASP A 93 9.55 -14.27 -17.62
N LEU A 94 8.65 -13.34 -17.46
CA LEU A 94 7.70 -12.85 -18.46
C LEU A 94 8.00 -11.38 -18.80
N SER A 95 9.24 -10.94 -18.54
CA SER A 95 9.65 -9.56 -18.77
C SER A 95 9.75 -9.23 -20.26
N ASN A 96 9.47 -7.98 -20.60
CA ASN A 96 9.57 -7.43 -21.96
C ASN A 96 8.62 -8.09 -22.99
N LEU A 97 7.52 -8.73 -22.55
CA LEU A 97 6.54 -9.35 -23.43
C LEU A 97 5.47 -8.36 -23.91
N GLU A 98 4.93 -8.63 -25.09
CA GLU A 98 3.76 -7.95 -25.64
C GLU A 98 2.50 -8.82 -25.36
N LEU A 99 1.82 -8.54 -24.25
CA LEU A 99 0.65 -9.27 -23.76
C LEU A 99 -0.62 -8.40 -23.78
N SER A 100 -0.64 -7.39 -24.65
CA SER A 100 -1.81 -6.52 -24.77
C SER A 100 -3.07 -7.32 -25.15
N GLY A 101 -4.14 -7.15 -24.36
CA GLY A 101 -5.40 -7.87 -24.54
C GLY A 101 -5.36 -9.35 -24.12
N ALA A 102 -4.28 -9.83 -23.51
CA ALA A 102 -4.19 -11.21 -23.04
C ALA A 102 -5.23 -11.52 -21.96
N ASN A 103 -5.69 -12.77 -21.89
CA ASN A 103 -6.50 -13.28 -20.80
C ASN A 103 -5.60 -13.96 -19.77
N LEU A 104 -5.41 -13.30 -18.62
CA LEU A 104 -4.65 -13.76 -17.46
C LEU A 104 -5.55 -13.88 -16.22
N SER A 105 -6.87 -13.95 -16.43
CA SER A 105 -7.82 -14.00 -15.32
C SER A 105 -7.58 -15.21 -14.40
N GLY A 106 -7.54 -14.98 -13.10
CA GLY A 106 -7.27 -16.01 -12.09
C GLY A 106 -5.87 -16.63 -12.16
N SER A 107 -4.95 -16.14 -13.00
CA SER A 107 -3.59 -16.68 -13.11
C SER A 107 -2.75 -16.45 -11.85
N HIS A 108 -1.78 -17.33 -11.60
CA HIS A 108 -0.89 -17.28 -10.45
C HIS A 108 0.49 -16.73 -10.85
N LEU A 109 0.65 -15.41 -10.81
CA LEU A 109 1.86 -14.66 -11.14
C LEU A 109 2.73 -14.35 -9.91
N TYR A 110 2.56 -15.06 -8.80
CA TYR A 110 3.36 -14.87 -7.60
C TYR A 110 4.85 -14.90 -7.90
N ALA A 111 5.56 -13.84 -7.49
CA ALA A 111 7.00 -13.67 -7.70
C ALA A 111 7.46 -13.79 -9.17
N ALA A 112 6.57 -13.73 -10.16
CA ALA A 112 6.95 -13.65 -11.56
C ALA A 112 7.63 -12.30 -11.86
N ASP A 113 8.49 -12.28 -12.87
CA ASP A 113 9.01 -11.04 -13.43
C ASP A 113 8.19 -10.66 -14.66
N ILE A 114 7.34 -9.63 -14.53
CA ILE A 114 6.56 -9.04 -15.62
C ILE A 114 7.04 -7.62 -15.93
N SER A 115 8.30 -7.31 -15.59
CA SER A 115 8.85 -5.97 -15.82
C SER A 115 8.91 -5.62 -17.32
N ASN A 116 8.62 -4.35 -17.62
CA ASN A 116 8.56 -3.82 -18.98
C ASN A 116 7.56 -4.55 -19.92
N THR A 117 6.63 -5.33 -19.38
CA THR A 117 5.62 -6.07 -20.14
C THR A 117 4.45 -5.16 -20.48
N ASP A 118 3.96 -5.23 -21.70
CA ASP A 118 2.71 -4.57 -22.08
C ASP A 118 1.52 -5.48 -21.78
N LEU A 119 0.79 -5.15 -20.72
CA LEU A 119 -0.46 -5.79 -20.29
C LEU A 119 -1.67 -4.87 -20.52
N SER A 120 -1.55 -3.91 -21.43
CA SER A 120 -2.67 -3.02 -21.76
C SER A 120 -3.87 -3.81 -22.25
N TYR A 121 -5.07 -3.43 -21.77
CA TYR A 121 -6.34 -4.11 -22.10
C TYR A 121 -6.42 -5.58 -21.68
N ALA A 122 -5.44 -6.13 -20.96
CA ALA A 122 -5.46 -7.51 -20.49
C ALA A 122 -6.54 -7.73 -19.42
N ASP A 123 -7.11 -8.93 -19.38
CA ASP A 123 -7.94 -9.40 -18.27
C ASP A 123 -7.05 -10.07 -17.23
N LEU A 124 -6.81 -9.39 -16.12
CA LEU A 124 -6.07 -9.86 -14.94
C LEU A 124 -7.01 -10.01 -13.73
N SER A 125 -8.32 -10.07 -13.97
CA SER A 125 -9.29 -10.21 -12.88
C SER A 125 -8.99 -11.44 -12.03
N HIS A 126 -9.05 -11.30 -10.69
CA HIS A 126 -8.71 -12.37 -9.75
C HIS A 126 -7.26 -12.90 -9.81
N ALA A 127 -6.36 -12.32 -10.63
CA ALA A 127 -4.98 -12.77 -10.74
C ALA A 127 -4.20 -12.59 -9.42
N GLN A 128 -3.26 -13.50 -9.15
CA GLN A 128 -2.41 -13.48 -7.96
C GLN A 128 -1.01 -12.92 -8.32
N ILE A 129 -0.86 -11.60 -8.26
CA ILE A 129 0.33 -10.86 -8.72
C ILE A 129 1.28 -10.51 -7.56
N TYR A 130 0.92 -10.87 -6.32
CA TYR A 130 1.66 -10.44 -5.14
C TYR A 130 3.14 -10.82 -5.21
N LYS A 131 4.02 -9.90 -4.78
CA LYS A 131 5.48 -9.99 -4.88
C LYS A 131 6.04 -10.15 -6.30
N ALA A 132 5.25 -10.03 -7.36
CA ALA A 132 5.77 -9.96 -8.71
C ALA A 132 6.64 -8.70 -8.90
N ASN A 133 7.63 -8.79 -9.79
CA ASN A 133 8.33 -7.63 -10.29
C ASN A 133 7.50 -7.00 -11.42
N VAL A 134 6.87 -5.88 -11.12
CA VAL A 134 5.98 -5.16 -12.05
C VAL A 134 6.61 -3.83 -12.50
N THR A 135 7.95 -3.74 -12.49
CA THR A 135 8.67 -2.52 -12.86
C THR A 135 8.40 -2.14 -14.31
N ASN A 136 7.92 -0.92 -14.57
CA ASN A 136 7.55 -0.41 -15.89
C ASN A 136 6.48 -1.26 -16.64
N THR A 137 5.72 -2.08 -15.95
CA THR A 137 4.61 -2.80 -16.57
C THR A 137 3.51 -1.82 -16.95
N ASN A 138 3.00 -1.94 -18.17
CA ASN A 138 1.89 -1.17 -18.68
C ASN A 138 0.58 -1.91 -18.40
N PHE A 139 -0.24 -1.39 -17.47
CA PHE A 139 -1.59 -1.91 -17.16
C PHE A 139 -2.70 -1.02 -17.72
N THR A 140 -2.39 -0.19 -18.72
CA THR A 140 -3.37 0.75 -19.28
C THR A 140 -4.64 0.03 -19.73
N HIS A 141 -5.81 0.41 -19.19
CA HIS A 141 -7.12 -0.21 -19.46
C HIS A 141 -7.23 -1.70 -19.08
N ALA A 142 -6.28 -2.28 -18.36
CA ALA A 142 -6.39 -3.66 -17.88
C ALA A 142 -7.53 -3.82 -16.85
N ASP A 143 -8.15 -5.00 -16.82
CA ASP A 143 -9.06 -5.38 -15.74
C ASP A 143 -8.27 -6.11 -14.64
N LEU A 144 -8.03 -5.44 -13.53
CA LEU A 144 -7.36 -5.94 -12.33
C LEU A 144 -8.36 -6.12 -11.16
N SER A 145 -9.66 -6.16 -11.48
CA SER A 145 -10.67 -6.31 -10.42
C SER A 145 -10.46 -7.59 -9.62
N TYR A 146 -10.56 -7.50 -8.30
CA TYR A 146 -10.29 -8.60 -7.37
C TYR A 146 -8.87 -9.20 -7.46
N ALA A 147 -7.95 -8.61 -8.21
CA ALA A 147 -6.57 -9.10 -8.29
C ALA A 147 -5.83 -8.83 -6.96
N ASN A 148 -4.88 -9.72 -6.63
CA ASN A 148 -4.00 -9.55 -5.49
C ASN A 148 -2.64 -8.99 -5.95
N LEU A 149 -2.40 -7.72 -5.69
CA LEU A 149 -1.16 -6.99 -5.96
C LEU A 149 -0.42 -6.63 -4.65
N CYS A 150 -0.67 -7.35 -3.55
CA CYS A 150 -0.07 -7.05 -2.25
C CYS A 150 1.46 -6.93 -2.36
N GLY A 151 2.00 -5.85 -1.82
CA GLY A 151 3.44 -5.60 -1.75
C GLY A 151 4.11 -5.30 -3.10
N VAL A 152 3.37 -5.01 -4.18
CA VAL A 152 3.99 -4.56 -5.45
C VAL A 152 4.70 -3.22 -5.26
N ARG A 153 5.75 -2.98 -6.04
CA ARG A 153 6.60 -1.79 -5.91
C ARG A 153 6.79 -1.09 -7.24
N SER A 154 6.48 0.22 -7.29
CA SER A 154 6.70 1.06 -8.48
C SER A 154 7.98 1.91 -8.44
N SER A 155 8.60 2.09 -7.28
CA SER A 155 9.71 3.03 -7.16
C SER A 155 11.06 2.34 -7.00
N LEU A 156 11.49 1.60 -8.00
CA LEU A 156 12.92 1.33 -8.13
C LEU A 156 13.57 2.55 -8.80
N ILE A 157 14.56 3.14 -8.15
CA ILE A 157 15.44 4.09 -8.82
C ILE A 157 16.26 3.24 -9.79
N LEU A 158 15.96 3.37 -11.07
CA LEU A 158 16.71 2.71 -12.12
C LEU A 158 18.17 3.22 -12.14
N PRO A 159 19.13 2.45 -12.66
CA PRO A 159 20.55 2.87 -12.72
C PRO A 159 20.78 4.18 -13.47
N ASN A 160 19.86 4.61 -14.32
CA ASN A 160 19.87 5.89 -15.04
C ASN A 160 19.32 7.07 -14.21
N GLY A 161 18.82 6.81 -12.99
CA GLY A 161 18.23 7.81 -12.10
C GLY A 161 16.75 8.07 -12.31
N ASP A 162 16.08 7.37 -13.24
CA ASP A 162 14.63 7.43 -13.42
C ASP A 162 13.93 6.60 -12.34
N THR A 163 12.70 6.99 -11.98
CA THR A 163 11.82 6.18 -11.15
C THR A 163 10.96 5.31 -12.06
N ALA A 164 10.97 4.01 -11.81
CA ALA A 164 9.98 3.12 -12.42
C ALA A 164 8.59 3.57 -11.93
N THR A 165 7.64 3.69 -12.84
CA THR A 165 6.26 4.08 -12.52
C THR A 165 5.30 2.99 -12.98
N PHE A 166 4.20 2.80 -12.23
CA PHE A 166 3.09 2.00 -12.72
C PHE A 166 2.15 2.88 -13.55
N ASP A 167 1.77 2.40 -14.71
CA ASP A 167 0.73 3.01 -15.50
C ASP A 167 -0.56 2.17 -15.39
N PHE A 168 -1.47 2.65 -14.55
CA PHE A 168 -2.80 2.09 -14.37
C PHE A 168 -3.88 2.94 -15.07
N THR A 169 -3.49 3.75 -16.06
CA THR A 169 -4.45 4.64 -16.76
C THR A 169 -5.63 3.84 -17.28
N GLY A 170 -6.84 4.20 -16.87
CA GLY A 170 -8.07 3.54 -17.25
C GLY A 170 -8.27 2.12 -16.70
N ALA A 171 -7.34 1.59 -15.90
CA ALA A 171 -7.43 0.25 -15.33
C ALA A 171 -8.61 0.13 -14.34
N ASN A 172 -9.17 -1.07 -14.23
CA ASN A 172 -10.14 -1.40 -13.20
C ASN A 172 -9.43 -2.09 -12.02
N LEU A 173 -9.23 -1.36 -10.94
CA LEU A 173 -8.65 -1.85 -9.68
C LEU A 173 -9.72 -2.08 -8.60
N SER A 174 -11.01 -2.04 -8.95
CA SER A 174 -12.08 -2.20 -7.96
C SER A 174 -11.96 -3.55 -7.24
N TYR A 175 -12.02 -3.52 -5.90
CA TYR A 175 -11.84 -4.69 -5.04
C TYR A 175 -10.44 -5.35 -5.10
N ALA A 176 -9.47 -4.75 -5.79
CA ALA A 176 -8.10 -5.25 -5.81
C ALA A 176 -7.44 -5.10 -4.42
N ASP A 177 -6.48 -5.98 -4.15
CA ASP A 177 -5.66 -5.93 -2.94
C ASP A 177 -4.29 -5.33 -3.26
N LEU A 178 -4.06 -4.10 -2.84
CA LEU A 178 -2.81 -3.33 -2.98
C LEU A 178 -2.16 -3.06 -1.61
N ASP A 179 -2.45 -3.93 -0.62
CA ASP A 179 -1.86 -3.85 0.71
C ASP A 179 -0.34 -3.79 0.66
N HIS A 180 0.29 -2.93 1.47
CA HIS A 180 1.73 -2.72 1.53
C HIS A 180 2.40 -2.37 0.18
N SER A 181 1.65 -1.88 -0.80
CA SER A 181 2.19 -1.53 -2.13
C SER A 181 2.94 -0.20 -2.12
N PHE A 182 3.92 -0.08 -3.02
CA PHE A 182 4.72 1.14 -3.20
C PHE A 182 4.33 1.84 -4.49
N LEU A 183 3.28 2.65 -4.45
CA LEU A 183 2.66 3.29 -5.61
C LEU A 183 3.06 4.76 -5.81
N MET A 184 4.14 5.21 -5.17
CA MET A 184 4.61 6.58 -5.30
C MET A 184 4.72 7.01 -6.77
N ASN A 185 4.09 8.12 -7.13
CA ASN A 185 3.99 8.65 -8.49
C ASN A 185 3.27 7.73 -9.51
N ALA A 186 2.58 6.66 -9.10
CA ALA A 186 1.80 5.86 -10.04
C ALA A 186 0.73 6.69 -10.77
N ASP A 187 0.52 6.41 -12.04
CA ASP A 187 -0.55 7.04 -12.82
C ASP A 187 -1.84 6.22 -12.71
N LEU A 188 -2.81 6.80 -12.03
CA LEU A 188 -4.16 6.25 -11.87
C LEU A 188 -5.20 7.03 -12.68
N THR A 189 -4.78 7.82 -13.68
CA THR A 189 -5.71 8.59 -14.50
C THR A 189 -6.82 7.68 -15.04
N ASP A 190 -8.07 8.09 -14.90
CA ASP A 190 -9.27 7.34 -15.31
C ASP A 190 -9.42 5.92 -14.74
N ALA A 191 -8.54 5.47 -13.84
CA ALA A 191 -8.69 4.18 -13.18
C ALA A 191 -9.87 4.15 -12.20
N SER A 192 -10.53 2.99 -12.07
CA SER A 192 -11.53 2.70 -11.04
C SER A 192 -10.85 2.09 -9.82
N VAL A 193 -11.11 2.63 -8.62
CA VAL A 193 -10.46 2.24 -7.37
C VAL A 193 -11.45 2.04 -6.21
N MET A 194 -12.74 1.86 -6.50
CA MET A 194 -13.74 1.63 -5.44
C MET A 194 -13.47 0.32 -4.69
N TYR A 195 -13.62 0.34 -3.36
CA TYR A 195 -13.42 -0.83 -2.50
C TYR A 195 -12.02 -1.46 -2.58
N THR A 196 -11.05 -0.79 -3.18
CA THR A 196 -9.66 -1.25 -3.25
C THR A 196 -9.03 -1.22 -1.85
N ASN A 197 -8.23 -2.23 -1.54
CA ASN A 197 -7.43 -2.26 -0.33
C ASN A 197 -6.06 -1.62 -0.57
N PHE A 198 -5.84 -0.44 -0.01
CA PHE A 198 -4.56 0.28 0.02
C PHE A 198 -3.98 0.36 1.44
N ASN A 199 -4.27 -0.62 2.31
CA ASN A 199 -3.72 -0.62 3.65
C ASN A 199 -2.19 -0.54 3.62
N ASP A 200 -1.59 0.34 4.44
CA ASP A 200 -0.14 0.60 4.51
C ASP A 200 0.53 0.86 3.13
N ALA A 201 -0.26 1.31 2.14
CA ALA A 201 0.27 1.63 0.82
C ALA A 201 0.97 3.00 0.82
N ASN A 202 2.06 3.11 0.07
CA ASN A 202 2.71 4.38 -0.20
C ASN A 202 2.08 5.03 -1.45
N LEU A 203 1.20 6.01 -1.22
CA LEU A 203 0.49 6.77 -2.26
C LEU A 203 1.03 8.20 -2.44
N ILE A 204 2.24 8.48 -1.94
CA ILE A 204 2.85 9.82 -2.00
C ILE A 204 2.86 10.32 -3.45
N ARG A 205 2.35 11.55 -3.67
CA ARG A 205 2.26 12.22 -4.96
C ARG A 205 1.44 11.50 -6.03
N VAL A 206 0.64 10.50 -5.66
CA VAL A 206 -0.33 9.91 -6.58
C VAL A 206 -1.43 10.93 -6.87
N ASN A 207 -1.84 11.03 -8.13
CA ASN A 207 -2.99 11.86 -8.50
C ASN A 207 -4.28 11.07 -8.35
N LEU A 208 -5.01 11.31 -7.27
CA LEU A 208 -6.32 10.72 -6.99
C LEU A 208 -7.49 11.65 -7.35
N SER A 209 -7.22 12.79 -8.03
CA SER A 209 -8.25 13.78 -8.32
C SER A 209 -9.42 13.19 -9.12
N GLY A 210 -10.63 13.54 -8.70
CA GLY A 210 -11.87 13.07 -9.31
C GLY A 210 -12.20 11.59 -9.10
N LYS A 211 -11.38 10.84 -8.37
CA LYS A 211 -11.61 9.42 -8.10
C LYS A 211 -12.76 9.18 -7.13
N ASP A 212 -13.47 8.08 -7.36
CA ASP A 212 -14.39 7.51 -6.40
C ASP A 212 -13.63 6.50 -5.53
N LEU A 213 -13.37 6.89 -4.27
CA LEU A 213 -12.68 6.08 -3.26
C LEU A 213 -13.70 5.47 -2.28
N THR A 214 -14.97 5.33 -2.69
CA THR A 214 -16.02 4.76 -1.83
C THR A 214 -15.60 3.38 -1.31
N GLY A 215 -15.68 3.20 0.00
CA GLY A 215 -15.38 1.95 0.68
C GLY A 215 -13.93 1.48 0.60
N THR A 216 -13.00 2.31 0.12
CA THR A 216 -11.57 1.94 0.09
C THR A 216 -11.01 1.76 1.50
N ILE A 217 -10.05 0.85 1.64
CA ILE A 217 -9.28 0.67 2.86
C ILE A 217 -7.95 1.41 2.67
N LEU A 218 -7.78 2.51 3.39
CA LEU A 218 -6.60 3.38 3.38
C LEU A 218 -5.95 3.44 4.77
N THR A 219 -6.16 2.39 5.58
CA THR A 219 -5.60 2.30 6.93
C THR A 219 -4.08 2.36 6.83
N GLU A 220 -3.44 3.21 7.63
CA GLU A 220 -1.98 3.40 7.67
C GLU A 220 -1.34 3.86 6.34
N ALA A 221 -2.12 4.10 5.28
CA ALA A 221 -1.61 4.56 4.00
C ALA A 221 -0.93 5.94 4.09
N ASP A 222 0.14 6.14 3.33
CA ASP A 222 0.77 7.46 3.18
C ASP A 222 0.21 8.20 1.98
N LEU A 223 -0.66 9.16 2.27
CA LEU A 223 -1.32 10.05 1.32
C LEU A 223 -0.69 11.44 1.28
N SER A 224 0.47 11.65 1.89
CA SER A 224 1.12 12.96 1.89
C SER A 224 1.42 13.43 0.45
N ASP A 225 1.23 14.71 0.20
CA ASP A 225 1.38 15.30 -1.13
C ASP A 225 0.46 14.74 -2.24
N THR A 226 -0.56 13.90 -1.90
CA THR A 226 -1.54 13.44 -2.88
C THR A 226 -2.50 14.55 -3.29
N ASN A 227 -2.94 14.50 -4.55
CA ASN A 227 -4.00 15.36 -5.03
C ASN A 227 -5.37 14.66 -4.88
N LEU A 228 -6.14 15.11 -3.88
CA LEU A 228 -7.49 14.59 -3.61
C LEU A 228 -8.60 15.52 -4.15
N THR A 229 -8.31 16.44 -5.04
CA THR A 229 -9.33 17.38 -5.56
C THR A 229 -10.47 16.62 -6.23
N GLY A 230 -11.71 16.89 -5.82
CA GLY A 230 -12.89 16.23 -6.42
C GLY A 230 -13.08 14.75 -6.10
N THR A 231 -12.25 14.13 -5.22
CA THR A 231 -12.46 12.74 -4.80
C THR A 231 -13.72 12.57 -3.97
N ILE A 232 -14.34 11.40 -4.09
CA ILE A 232 -15.39 10.92 -3.19
C ILE A 232 -14.74 9.98 -2.17
N LEU A 233 -14.97 10.18 -0.87
CA LEU A 233 -14.38 9.42 0.23
C LEU A 233 -15.45 8.79 1.13
N THR A 234 -16.66 8.60 0.62
CA THR A 234 -17.76 7.99 1.35
C THR A 234 -17.37 6.59 1.84
N ASP A 235 -17.60 6.32 3.13
CA ASP A 235 -17.27 5.04 3.77
C ASP A 235 -15.78 4.60 3.65
N ALA A 236 -14.88 5.48 3.24
CA ALA A 236 -13.45 5.18 3.19
C ALA A 236 -12.87 5.02 4.61
N ASN A 237 -12.04 4.00 4.80
CA ASN A 237 -11.32 3.81 6.07
C ASN A 237 -9.91 4.42 5.98
N LEU A 238 -9.74 5.58 6.59
CA LEU A 238 -8.51 6.36 6.69
C LEU A 238 -7.86 6.26 8.09
N SER A 239 -8.15 5.20 8.84
CA SER A 239 -7.59 5.04 10.20
C SER A 239 -6.06 5.04 10.14
N ASN A 240 -5.43 5.84 11.01
CA ASN A 240 -3.98 6.00 11.09
C ASN A 240 -3.31 6.47 9.77
N ALA A 241 -4.04 6.84 8.73
CA ALA A 241 -3.48 7.31 7.48
C ALA A 241 -2.69 8.62 7.67
N ASN A 242 -1.62 8.79 6.89
CA ASN A 242 -0.88 10.04 6.82
C ASN A 242 -1.48 10.97 5.76
N LEU A 243 -2.22 11.99 6.22
CA LEU A 243 -2.85 13.04 5.43
C LEU A 243 -2.18 14.40 5.66
N THR A 244 -0.90 14.42 6.03
CA THR A 244 -0.18 15.65 6.36
C THR A 244 -0.22 16.64 5.21
N GLY A 245 -0.74 17.84 5.46
CA GLY A 245 -0.78 18.96 4.51
C GLY A 245 -1.76 18.79 3.34
N VAL A 246 -2.53 17.70 3.30
CA VAL A 246 -3.48 17.41 2.21
C VAL A 246 -4.63 18.42 2.19
N ASP A 247 -5.13 18.73 0.99
CA ASP A 247 -6.29 19.60 0.79
C ASP A 247 -7.58 18.76 0.66
N LEU A 248 -8.37 18.76 1.74
CA LEU A 248 -9.68 18.13 1.85
C LEU A 248 -10.83 19.15 1.85
N SER A 249 -10.56 20.40 1.44
CA SER A 249 -11.56 21.47 1.47
C SER A 249 -12.76 21.12 0.60
N ASN A 250 -13.96 21.51 1.09
CA ASN A 250 -15.27 21.30 0.46
C ASN A 250 -15.65 19.81 0.26
N LYS A 251 -15.00 18.88 0.97
CA LYS A 251 -15.32 17.45 0.87
C LYS A 251 -16.45 17.05 1.81
N ASP A 252 -17.18 16.04 1.37
CA ASP A 252 -18.07 15.27 2.23
C ASP A 252 -17.35 14.00 2.69
N LEU A 253 -17.03 13.94 3.98
CA LEU A 253 -16.37 12.79 4.62
C LEU A 253 -17.36 11.99 5.48
N THR A 254 -18.65 12.14 5.25
CA THR A 254 -19.67 11.38 5.98
C THR A 254 -19.44 9.88 5.80
N GLY A 255 -19.44 9.13 6.90
CA GLY A 255 -19.15 7.69 6.89
C GLY A 255 -17.66 7.32 6.86
N ALA A 256 -16.77 8.25 6.52
CA ALA A 256 -15.34 7.99 6.57
C ALA A 256 -14.85 7.75 8.02
N ILE A 257 -13.80 6.92 8.18
CA ILE A 257 -13.18 6.62 9.47
C ILE A 257 -11.80 7.28 9.49
N LEU A 258 -11.58 8.23 10.41
CA LEU A 258 -10.34 9.01 10.55
C LEU A 258 -9.66 8.80 11.91
N THR A 259 -9.96 7.70 12.60
CA THR A 259 -9.37 7.39 13.92
C THR A 259 -7.85 7.31 13.82
N GLY A 260 -7.14 8.09 14.63
CA GLY A 260 -5.68 8.13 14.63
C GLY A 260 -5.02 8.76 13.39
N ALA A 261 -5.80 9.26 12.43
CA ALA A 261 -5.25 9.85 11.20
C ALA A 261 -4.39 11.08 11.51
N ASN A 262 -3.30 11.24 10.77
CA ASN A 262 -2.47 12.43 10.81
C ASN A 262 -2.95 13.46 9.79
N LEU A 263 -3.71 14.44 10.24
CA LEU A 263 -4.25 15.58 9.50
C LEU A 263 -3.46 16.88 9.79
N SER A 264 -2.24 16.75 10.30
CA SER A 264 -1.45 17.95 10.63
C SER A 264 -1.22 18.82 9.39
N ASN A 265 -1.41 20.12 9.53
CA ASN A 265 -1.34 21.10 8.45
C ASN A 265 -2.36 20.89 7.30
N ALA A 266 -3.31 19.96 7.42
CA ALA A 266 -4.33 19.72 6.40
C ALA A 266 -5.26 20.93 6.24
N LYS A 267 -5.75 21.14 5.00
CA LYS A 267 -6.80 22.11 4.72
C LYS A 267 -8.15 21.42 4.73
N LEU A 268 -9.02 21.88 5.61
CA LEU A 268 -10.34 21.31 5.89
C LEU A 268 -11.42 22.43 5.83
N LEU A 269 -11.26 23.40 4.90
CA LEU A 269 -12.23 24.48 4.74
C LEU A 269 -13.55 23.94 4.22
N ASP A 270 -14.66 24.36 4.82
CA ASP A 270 -16.02 23.97 4.43
C ASP A 270 -16.22 22.43 4.33
N VAL A 271 -15.38 21.63 4.99
CA VAL A 271 -15.47 20.16 4.98
C VAL A 271 -16.67 19.69 5.81
N ASN A 272 -17.38 18.66 5.34
CA ASN A 272 -18.40 17.98 6.13
C ASN A 272 -17.79 16.78 6.87
N LEU A 273 -17.66 16.91 8.19
CA LEU A 273 -17.18 15.90 9.14
C LEU A 273 -18.30 15.48 10.12
N THR A 274 -19.56 15.60 9.72
CA THR A 274 -20.69 15.22 10.57
C THR A 274 -20.62 13.74 10.92
N ASP A 275 -20.77 13.43 12.22
CA ASP A 275 -20.73 12.09 12.81
C ASP A 275 -19.39 11.33 12.60
N VAL A 276 -18.34 11.98 12.10
CA VAL A 276 -17.06 11.35 11.79
C VAL A 276 -16.26 11.04 13.07
N ASN A 277 -15.60 9.89 13.10
CA ASN A 277 -14.71 9.50 14.19
C ASN A 277 -13.28 9.99 13.92
N LEU A 278 -12.85 11.00 14.68
CA LEU A 278 -11.51 11.62 14.71
C LEU A 278 -10.76 11.31 16.02
N GLN A 279 -11.16 10.27 16.75
CA GLN A 279 -10.48 9.90 18.01
C GLN A 279 -8.98 9.70 17.76
N ASN A 280 -8.14 10.24 18.66
CA ASN A 280 -6.68 10.20 18.57
C ASN A 280 -6.09 10.85 17.29
N ALA A 281 -6.87 11.56 16.48
CA ALA A 281 -6.37 12.21 15.28
C ALA A 281 -5.41 13.37 15.61
N ASP A 282 -4.39 13.55 14.80
CA ASP A 282 -3.50 14.71 14.83
C ASP A 282 -4.02 15.80 13.89
N LEU A 283 -4.60 16.83 14.45
CA LEU A 283 -5.15 18.00 13.74
C LEU A 283 -4.30 19.26 13.99
N ARG A 284 -3.05 19.11 14.38
CA ARG A 284 -2.16 20.25 14.65
C ARG A 284 -1.99 21.12 13.42
N TYR A 285 -2.18 22.44 13.61
CA TYR A 285 -2.11 23.41 12.53
C TYR A 285 -3.15 23.19 11.40
N ALA A 286 -4.13 22.31 11.56
CA ALA A 286 -5.18 22.11 10.56
C ALA A 286 -6.06 23.35 10.41
N ILE A 287 -6.55 23.62 9.20
CA ILE A 287 -7.42 24.76 8.89
C ILE A 287 -8.84 24.26 8.70
N LEU A 288 -9.66 24.36 9.76
CA LEU A 288 -11.04 23.89 9.86
C LEU A 288 -12.06 25.03 9.75
N VAL A 289 -11.71 26.07 8.97
CA VAL A 289 -12.61 27.23 8.79
C VAL A 289 -13.92 26.77 8.15
N ASP A 290 -15.05 27.15 8.78
CA ASP A 290 -16.41 26.85 8.37
C ASP A 290 -16.71 25.32 8.24
N ALA A 291 -15.86 24.45 8.79
CA ALA A 291 -16.04 22.99 8.80
C ALA A 291 -17.27 22.58 9.64
N ASN A 292 -18.03 21.59 9.19
CA ASN A 292 -19.11 21.00 9.97
C ASN A 292 -18.63 19.76 10.72
N LEU A 293 -18.42 19.90 12.02
CA LEU A 293 -18.01 18.85 12.97
C LEU A 293 -19.18 18.42 13.89
N SER A 294 -20.42 18.58 13.43
CA SER A 294 -21.58 18.19 14.24
C SER A 294 -21.51 16.72 14.62
N ASN A 295 -21.66 16.42 15.92
CA ASN A 295 -21.55 15.08 16.51
C ASN A 295 -20.21 14.35 16.26
N ALA A 296 -19.19 14.99 15.71
CA ALA A 296 -17.89 14.37 15.51
C ALA A 296 -17.26 13.91 16.83
N ILE A 297 -16.52 12.80 16.79
CA ILE A 297 -15.79 12.27 17.94
C ILE A 297 -14.35 12.72 17.86
N LEU A 298 -13.97 13.70 18.67
CA LEU A 298 -12.61 14.28 18.76
C LEU A 298 -11.91 13.86 20.07
N LEU A 299 -12.34 12.76 20.68
CA LEU A 299 -11.76 12.22 21.92
C LEU A 299 -10.25 12.03 21.76
N ASP A 300 -9.46 12.54 22.71
CA ASP A 300 -7.99 12.44 22.74
C ASP A 300 -7.27 12.99 21.48
N SER A 301 -7.92 13.79 20.63
CA SER A 301 -7.33 14.42 19.45
C SER A 301 -6.43 15.62 19.81
N ASP A 302 -5.44 15.92 18.94
CA ASP A 302 -4.58 17.11 19.11
C ASP A 302 -4.92 18.19 18.07
N LEU A 303 -5.56 19.28 18.53
CA LEU A 303 -5.89 20.47 17.75
C LEU A 303 -4.95 21.66 18.07
N THR A 304 -3.73 21.38 18.54
CA THR A 304 -2.77 22.45 18.86
C THR A 304 -2.55 23.35 17.64
N ASN A 305 -2.75 24.66 17.81
CA ASN A 305 -2.65 25.67 16.76
C ASN A 305 -3.67 25.50 15.59
N ALA A 306 -4.68 24.67 15.70
CA ALA A 306 -5.71 24.53 14.68
C ALA A 306 -6.61 25.79 14.59
N VAL A 307 -7.17 26.05 13.42
CA VAL A 307 -8.05 27.20 13.15
C VAL A 307 -9.48 26.70 12.93
N LEU A 308 -10.38 26.95 13.90
CA LEU A 308 -11.79 26.53 13.88
C LEU A 308 -12.77 27.72 13.69
N THR A 309 -12.32 28.79 13.03
CA THR A 309 -13.18 29.96 12.80
C THR A 309 -14.41 29.55 11.99
N GLY A 310 -15.62 29.83 12.51
CA GLY A 310 -16.87 29.46 11.86
C GLY A 310 -17.26 27.98 11.94
N ALA A 311 -16.39 27.12 12.41
CA ALA A 311 -16.68 25.67 12.50
C ALA A 311 -17.88 25.36 13.39
N ILE A 312 -18.68 24.38 13.01
CA ILE A 312 -19.87 23.92 13.76
C ILE A 312 -19.49 22.70 14.60
N LEU A 313 -19.55 22.81 15.92
CA LEU A 313 -19.19 21.76 16.88
C LEU A 313 -20.40 21.26 17.69
N THR A 314 -21.61 21.42 17.19
CA THR A 314 -22.82 21.00 17.90
C THR A 314 -22.80 19.50 18.15
N GLY A 315 -22.83 19.09 19.43
CA GLY A 315 -22.80 17.67 19.81
C GLY A 315 -21.41 16.98 19.67
N ALA A 316 -20.39 17.69 19.23
CA ALA A 316 -19.05 17.13 19.13
C ALA A 316 -18.50 16.70 20.50
N ASN A 317 -17.79 15.56 20.55
CA ASN A 317 -17.11 15.09 21.76
C ASN A 317 -15.62 15.47 21.70
N LEU A 318 -15.21 16.45 22.52
CA LEU A 318 -13.84 16.95 22.65
C LEU A 318 -13.19 16.51 23.98
N GLU A 319 -13.65 15.42 24.60
CA GLU A 319 -13.08 14.93 25.86
C GLU A 319 -11.57 14.66 25.66
N ASN A 320 -10.73 15.18 26.57
CA ASN A 320 -9.29 15.13 26.53
C ASN A 320 -8.62 15.73 25.26
N ALA A 321 -9.36 16.38 24.37
CA ALA A 321 -8.75 17.00 23.20
C ALA A 321 -7.78 18.14 23.60
N ILE A 322 -6.63 18.22 22.93
CA ILE A 322 -5.63 19.26 23.17
C ILE A 322 -5.93 20.45 22.27
N LEU A 323 -6.27 21.60 22.87
CA LEU A 323 -6.66 22.83 22.19
C LEU A 323 -5.64 23.97 22.39
N THR A 324 -4.39 23.65 22.63
CA THR A 324 -3.34 24.66 22.91
C THR A 324 -3.20 25.61 21.70
N ASN A 325 -3.39 26.91 21.94
CA ASN A 325 -3.36 27.96 20.93
C ASN A 325 -4.34 27.78 19.76
N ALA A 326 -5.33 26.92 19.85
CA ALA A 326 -6.34 26.80 18.81
C ALA A 326 -7.20 28.09 18.73
N ILE A 327 -7.58 28.48 17.53
CA ILE A 327 -8.48 29.62 17.30
C ILE A 327 -9.92 29.07 17.32
N LEU A 328 -10.64 29.33 18.43
CA LEU A 328 -11.93 28.73 18.76
C LEU A 328 -13.14 29.67 18.51
N ASN A 329 -13.08 30.50 17.48
CA ASN A 329 -14.24 31.30 17.04
C ASN A 329 -15.23 30.40 16.26
N CYS A 330 -15.81 29.41 16.94
CA CYS A 330 -16.65 28.35 16.43
C CYS A 330 -18.10 28.48 16.93
N ILE A 331 -18.99 27.53 16.61
CA ILE A 331 -20.42 27.56 16.92
C ILE A 331 -20.85 26.21 17.57
N GLY A 332 -21.76 26.32 18.57
CA GLY A 332 -22.50 25.16 19.05
C GLY A 332 -21.85 24.34 20.15
N HIS A 333 -20.67 24.72 20.64
CA HIS A 333 -19.98 24.05 21.75
C HIS A 333 -19.50 25.03 22.82
N SER A 334 -19.35 24.58 24.06
CA SER A 334 -18.96 25.43 25.21
C SER A 334 -17.54 26.00 25.13
N ILE A 335 -16.67 25.43 24.25
CA ILE A 335 -15.30 25.94 24.01
C ILE A 335 -15.28 27.11 23.03
N CYS A 336 -16.37 27.31 22.26
CA CYS A 336 -16.45 28.37 21.26
C CYS A 336 -16.61 29.74 21.94
N ILE A 337 -15.78 30.72 21.53
CA ILE A 337 -15.73 32.09 22.10
C ILE A 337 -15.94 33.12 21.00
#